data_82df70027aca03625ceee939def696ea
#
_entry.id   82df70027aca03625ceee939def696ea
#
_cell.length_a   1.000
_cell.length_b   1.000
_cell.length_c   1.000
_cell.angle_alpha   90.00
_cell.angle_beta   90.00
_cell.angle_gamma   90.00
#
_symmetry.space_group_name_H-M   'P 1'
#
loop_
_entity.id
_entity.type
_entity.pdbx_description
1 polymer ?
#
loop_
_entity_poly.entity_id
_entity_poly.type
_entity_poly.pdbx_seq_one_letter_code
_entity_poly.pdbx_strand_id
1 'polypeptide(L)'
;VYHDTRVINTFRNTVKSLQAGNHIIIFPECKKGYNQILCAFQENFVDVAKLYYKRTGKALNFVPMYLAPRLHKVYFCKPICFDPTAPIAEERRRICQALMDSITAQAESLPEHIVVPYPNIPKKDYKTNHSTEAIL
;
A
#
# COMPACT_ATOMS: atom_id res chain seq x y z
N VAL A 1 3.34 -3.51 17.76
CA VAL A 1 4.01 -2.90 18.91
C VAL A 1 5.42 -2.46 18.49
N TYR A 2 5.70 -1.20 18.66
CA TYR A 2 6.96 -0.62 18.19
C TYR A 2 7.87 -0.35 19.36
N HIS A 3 8.69 -1.33 19.69
CA HIS A 3 9.72 -1.16 20.72
C HIS A 3 11.06 -0.73 20.11
N ASP A 4 11.14 -0.70 18.77
CA ASP A 4 12.36 -0.32 18.09
C ASP A 4 12.38 1.20 17.86
N THR A 5 13.36 1.88 18.44
CA THR A 5 13.55 3.32 18.28
C THR A 5 13.67 3.74 16.80
N ARG A 6 14.25 2.88 15.96
CA ARG A 6 14.39 3.16 14.52
C ARG A 6 13.05 3.27 13.83
N VAL A 7 12.08 2.41 14.17
CA VAL A 7 10.72 2.46 13.61
C VAL A 7 10.03 3.75 14.01
N ILE A 8 10.13 4.12 15.29
CA ILE A 8 9.54 5.36 15.81
C ILE A 8 10.14 6.57 15.10
N ASN A 9 11.47 6.59 14.92
CA ASN A 9 12.15 7.68 14.22
C ASN A 9 11.75 7.75 12.76
N THR A 10 11.54 6.60 12.10
CA THR A 10 11.06 6.55 10.72
C THR A 10 9.69 7.20 10.60
N PHE A 11 8.78 6.88 11.51
CA PHE A 11 7.45 7.48 11.51
C PHE A 11 7.51 9.00 11.74
N ARG A 12 8.32 9.44 12.70
CA ARG A 12 8.50 10.88 12.97
C ARG A 12 9.06 11.61 11.76
N ASN A 13 10.07 11.04 11.11
CA ASN A 13 10.69 11.62 9.93
C ASN A 13 9.73 11.66 8.75
N THR A 14 8.90 10.62 8.59
CA THR A 14 7.85 10.59 7.57
C THR A 14 6.86 11.72 7.78
N VAL A 15 6.39 11.91 9.01
CA VAL A 15 5.46 13.00 9.34
C VAL A 15 6.09 14.36 9.08
N LYS A 16 7.36 14.55 9.46
CA LYS A 16 8.08 15.81 9.17
C LYS A 16 8.14 16.08 7.67
N SER A 17 8.41 15.06 6.88
CA SER A 17 8.47 15.19 5.42
C SER A 17 7.10 15.56 4.84
N LEU A 18 6.04 14.94 5.31
CA LEU A 18 4.67 15.28 4.92
C LEU A 18 4.32 16.71 5.30
N GLN A 19 4.71 17.16 6.50
CA GLN A 19 4.48 18.54 6.93
C GLN A 19 5.24 19.56 6.07
N ALA A 20 6.37 19.15 5.52
CA ALA A 20 7.16 19.97 4.60
C ALA A 20 6.56 20.03 3.18
N GLY A 21 5.44 19.34 2.94
CA GLY A 21 4.77 19.32 1.64
C GLY A 21 5.25 18.23 0.69
N ASN A 22 6.04 17.29 1.17
CA ASN A 22 6.52 16.18 0.34
C ASN A 22 5.50 15.04 0.28
N HIS A 23 5.47 14.36 -0.86
CA HIS A 23 4.76 13.10 -1.00
C HIS A 23 5.66 11.95 -0.59
N ILE A 24 5.07 10.93 0.02
CA ILE A 24 5.80 9.74 0.47
C ILE A 24 5.26 8.53 -0.28
N ILE A 25 6.16 7.73 -0.84
CA ILE A 25 5.81 6.45 -1.47
C ILE A 25 6.25 5.33 -0.54
N ILE A 26 5.37 4.37 -0.31
CA ILE A 26 5.67 3.20 0.50
C ILE A 26 5.30 1.92 -0.25
N PHE A 27 5.98 0.84 0.09
CA PHE A 27 5.73 -0.50 -0.46
C PHE A 27 5.45 -1.43 0.71
N PRO A 28 4.18 -1.55 1.15
CA PRO A 28 3.85 -2.22 2.40
C PRO A 28 3.66 -3.73 2.27
N GLU A 29 3.86 -4.31 1.09
CA GLU A 29 3.65 -5.74 0.89
C GLU A 29 4.55 -6.60 1.78
N CYS A 30 4.01 -7.74 2.23
CA CYS A 30 4.77 -8.78 2.88
C CYS A 30 4.63 -10.09 2.06
N LYS A 31 5.42 -11.12 2.42
CA LYS A 31 5.46 -12.37 1.63
C LYS A 31 4.27 -13.30 1.90
N LYS A 32 3.10 -12.75 2.20
CA LYS A 32 1.90 -13.54 2.52
C LYS A 32 0.74 -13.13 1.61
N GLY A 33 -0.20 -14.04 1.40
CA GLY A 33 -1.46 -13.76 0.74
C GLY A 33 -1.33 -13.28 -0.70
N TYR A 34 -0.32 -13.78 -1.43
CA TYR A 34 -0.12 -13.38 -2.83
C TYR A 34 -1.27 -13.89 -3.71
N ASN A 35 -1.90 -12.97 -4.43
CA ASN A 35 -3.05 -13.25 -5.32
C ASN A 35 -2.73 -12.99 -6.80
N GLN A 36 -1.51 -13.20 -7.27
CA GLN A 36 -0.96 -12.90 -8.59
C GLN A 36 -0.81 -11.39 -8.90
N ILE A 37 -1.47 -10.50 -8.19
CA ILE A 37 -1.35 -9.04 -8.39
C ILE A 37 -0.53 -8.42 -7.29
N LEU A 38 -0.85 -8.74 -6.03
CA LEU A 38 -0.14 -8.19 -4.88
C LEU A 38 -0.15 -9.17 -3.71
N CYS A 39 0.74 -8.95 -2.76
CA CYS A 39 0.73 -9.64 -1.48
C CYS A 39 -0.01 -8.80 -0.44
N ALA A 40 -0.36 -9.42 0.68
CA ALA A 40 -0.99 -8.73 1.77
C ALA A 40 -0.12 -7.58 2.28
N PHE A 41 -0.75 -6.50 2.72
CA PHE A 41 -0.06 -5.35 3.27
C PHE A 41 0.19 -5.51 4.76
N GLN A 42 1.38 -5.10 5.20
CA GLN A 42 1.63 -4.85 6.62
C GLN A 42 0.88 -3.56 6.98
N GLU A 43 0.10 -3.62 8.06
CA GLU A 43 -0.85 -2.54 8.35
C GLU A 43 -0.27 -1.37 9.12
N ASN A 44 0.94 -1.51 9.61
CA ASN A 44 1.52 -0.57 10.57
C ASN A 44 1.77 0.84 10.02
N PHE A 45 1.96 0.97 8.70
CA PHE A 45 2.19 2.27 8.10
C PHE A 45 1.02 3.24 8.28
N VAL A 46 -0.18 2.72 8.52
CA VAL A 46 -1.37 3.55 8.75
C VAL A 46 -1.22 4.43 10.00
N ASP A 47 -0.39 4.00 10.96
CA ASP A 47 -0.12 4.77 12.18
C ASP A 47 0.54 6.12 11.89
N VAL A 48 1.19 6.28 10.75
CA VAL A 48 1.71 7.58 10.31
C VAL A 48 0.58 8.60 10.20
N ALA A 49 -0.59 8.18 9.72
CA ALA A 49 -1.75 9.06 9.58
C ALA A 49 -2.26 9.53 10.94
N LYS A 50 -2.24 8.66 11.93
CA LYS A 50 -2.62 9.02 13.31
C LYS A 50 -1.67 10.07 13.88
N LEU A 51 -0.37 9.89 13.70
CA LEU A 51 0.63 10.83 14.19
C LEU A 51 0.53 12.16 13.44
N TYR A 52 0.33 12.11 12.13
CA TYR A 52 0.15 13.30 11.30
C TYR A 52 -1.05 14.12 11.76
N TYR A 53 -2.18 13.46 12.03
CA TYR A 53 -3.38 14.13 12.52
C TYR A 53 -3.15 14.78 13.89
N LYS A 54 -2.45 14.09 14.79
CA LYS A 54 -2.11 14.66 16.11
C LYS A 54 -1.31 15.95 15.99
N ARG A 55 -0.41 16.03 15.00
CA ARG A 55 0.49 17.19 14.84
C ARG A 55 -0.11 18.31 14.03
N THR A 56 -0.98 18.01 13.07
CA THR A 56 -1.46 19.01 12.10
C THR A 56 -2.95 19.29 12.18
N GLY A 57 -3.72 18.39 12.80
CA GLY A 57 -5.19 18.45 12.77
C GLY A 57 -5.77 18.09 11.41
N LYS A 58 -4.97 17.60 10.48
CA LYS A 58 -5.41 17.25 9.13
C LYS A 58 -5.42 15.75 8.94
N ALA A 59 -6.44 15.25 8.23
CA ALA A 59 -6.54 13.85 7.86
C ALA A 59 -5.68 13.57 6.63
N LEU A 60 -4.87 12.51 6.71
CA LEU A 60 -3.98 12.10 5.62
C LEU A 60 -4.74 11.29 4.59
N ASN A 61 -4.40 11.50 3.31
CA ASN A 61 -4.91 10.69 2.21
C ASN A 61 -3.87 9.63 1.82
N PHE A 62 -4.37 8.42 1.59
CA PHE A 62 -3.60 7.32 1.00
C PHE A 62 -4.03 7.14 -0.44
N VAL A 63 -3.09 7.17 -1.37
CA VAL A 63 -3.39 7.02 -2.79
C VAL A 63 -2.91 5.66 -3.26
N PRO A 64 -3.84 4.77 -3.68
CA PRO A 64 -3.43 3.48 -4.23
C PRO A 64 -2.63 3.69 -5.50
N MET A 65 -1.53 2.95 -5.64
CA MET A 65 -0.65 3.05 -6.79
C MET A 65 -0.39 1.66 -7.34
N TYR A 66 -0.73 1.44 -8.61
CA TYR A 66 -0.40 0.20 -9.29
C TYR A 66 0.77 0.41 -10.23
N LEU A 67 1.85 -0.32 -9.99
CA LEU A 67 3.03 -0.34 -10.86
C LEU A 67 2.90 -1.48 -11.86
N ALA A 68 2.93 -1.13 -13.15
CA ALA A 68 2.90 -2.11 -14.23
C ALA A 68 4.18 -1.97 -15.07
N PRO A 69 5.32 -2.54 -14.61
CA PRO A 69 6.59 -2.37 -15.31
C PRO A 69 6.57 -2.89 -16.75
N ARG A 70 5.80 -3.94 -17.01
CA ARG A 70 5.69 -4.53 -18.35
C ARG A 70 4.87 -3.66 -19.32
N LEU A 71 4.08 -2.71 -18.78
CA LEU A 71 3.39 -1.70 -19.57
C LEU A 71 4.12 -0.36 -19.57
N HIS A 72 5.20 -0.23 -18.80
CA HIS A 72 5.94 1.02 -18.58
C HIS A 72 5.01 2.12 -18.03
N LYS A 73 4.11 1.76 -17.11
CA LYS A 73 3.09 2.69 -16.57
C LYS A 73 2.94 2.55 -15.07
N VAL A 74 2.52 3.65 -14.48
CA VAL A 74 2.11 3.75 -13.09
C VAL A 74 0.69 4.32 -13.07
N TYR A 75 -0.19 3.71 -12.31
CA TYR A 75 -1.58 4.14 -12.20
C TYR A 75 -1.85 4.60 -10.78
N PHE A 76 -2.39 5.81 -10.63
CA PHE A 76 -2.83 6.35 -9.35
C PHE A 76 -4.35 6.26 -9.30
N CYS A 77 -4.88 5.69 -8.22
CA CYS A 77 -6.30 5.51 -8.05
C CYS A 77 -6.87 6.54 -7.08
N LYS A 78 -8.18 6.47 -6.82
CA LYS A 78 -8.87 7.43 -5.98
C LYS A 78 -8.30 7.42 -4.55
N PRO A 79 -8.00 8.59 -3.97
CA PRO A 79 -7.49 8.68 -2.59
C PRO A 79 -8.46 8.10 -1.57
N ILE A 80 -7.88 7.50 -0.52
CA ILE A 80 -8.61 6.95 0.63
C ILE A 80 -8.22 7.79 1.83
N CYS A 81 -9.20 8.46 2.44
CA CYS A 81 -8.94 9.37 3.55
C CYS A 81 -8.95 8.63 4.88
N PHE A 82 -7.95 8.93 5.72
CA PHE A 82 -7.89 8.44 7.08
C PHE A 82 -9.03 9.03 7.93
N ASP A 83 -9.70 8.21 8.73
CA ASP A 83 -10.71 8.67 9.68
C ASP A 83 -10.09 8.76 11.08
N PRO A 84 -9.81 9.98 11.56
CA PRO A 84 -9.18 10.14 12.87
C PRO A 84 -10.11 9.82 14.04
N THR A 85 -11.41 9.65 13.81
CA THR A 85 -12.38 9.33 14.88
C THR A 85 -12.55 7.84 15.09
N ALA A 86 -12.12 7.01 14.13
CA ALA A 86 -12.25 5.56 14.24
C ALA A 86 -11.11 4.95 15.06
N PRO A 87 -11.35 3.79 15.71
CA PRO A 87 -10.27 3.07 16.38
C PRO A 87 -9.16 2.70 15.40
N ILE A 88 -7.91 2.90 15.83
CA ILE A 88 -6.76 2.71 14.90
C ILE A 88 -6.68 1.28 14.36
N ALA A 89 -7.02 0.28 15.16
CA ALA A 89 -7.00 -1.11 14.69
C ALA A 89 -7.98 -1.34 13.53
N GLU A 90 -9.15 -0.70 13.59
CA GLU A 90 -10.13 -0.78 12.51
C GLU A 90 -9.67 -0.01 11.27
N GLU A 91 -9.09 1.16 11.47
CA GLU A 91 -8.56 1.97 10.36
C GLU A 91 -7.41 1.27 9.65
N ARG A 92 -6.52 0.61 10.37
CA ARG A 92 -5.46 -0.20 9.74
C ARG A 92 -6.05 -1.22 8.77
N ARG A 93 -7.05 -1.96 9.21
CA ARG A 93 -7.71 -2.98 8.36
C ARG A 93 -8.45 -2.34 7.20
N ARG A 94 -9.24 -1.30 7.49
CA ARG A 94 -10.06 -0.63 6.47
C ARG A 94 -9.20 -0.05 5.36
N ILE A 95 -8.19 0.72 5.73
CA ILE A 95 -7.33 1.40 4.74
C ILE A 95 -6.54 0.38 3.94
N CYS A 96 -5.93 -0.61 4.59
CA CYS A 96 -5.17 -1.64 3.87
C CYS A 96 -6.06 -2.44 2.92
N GLN A 97 -7.25 -2.84 3.37
CA GLN A 97 -8.17 -3.56 2.51
C GLN A 97 -8.63 -2.71 1.33
N ALA A 98 -8.97 -1.45 1.58
CA ALA A 98 -9.40 -0.55 0.52
C ALA A 98 -8.28 -0.29 -0.51
N LEU A 99 -7.03 -0.14 -0.04
CA LEU A 99 -5.89 0.01 -0.93
C LEU A 99 -5.68 -1.23 -1.79
N MET A 100 -5.69 -2.41 -1.17
CA MET A 100 -5.51 -3.68 -1.89
C MET A 100 -6.63 -3.92 -2.90
N ASP A 101 -7.87 -3.66 -2.53
CA ASP A 101 -9.02 -3.81 -3.43
C ASP A 101 -8.93 -2.85 -4.62
N SER A 102 -8.56 -1.61 -4.36
CA SER A 102 -8.41 -0.59 -5.41
C SER A 102 -7.29 -0.95 -6.39
N ILE A 103 -6.15 -1.39 -5.88
CA ILE A 103 -5.01 -1.80 -6.73
C ILE A 103 -5.40 -3.03 -7.56
N THR A 104 -6.05 -4.00 -6.96
CA THR A 104 -6.49 -5.22 -7.64
C THR A 104 -7.49 -4.88 -8.75
N ALA A 105 -8.48 -4.04 -8.46
CA ALA A 105 -9.47 -3.63 -9.46
C ALA A 105 -8.83 -2.88 -10.62
N GLN A 106 -7.87 -2.00 -10.33
CA GLN A 106 -7.13 -1.28 -11.38
C GLN A 106 -6.37 -2.25 -12.27
N ALA A 107 -5.64 -3.19 -11.69
CA ALA A 107 -4.88 -4.18 -12.44
C ALA A 107 -5.78 -5.04 -13.32
N GLU A 108 -6.91 -5.50 -12.77
CA GLU A 108 -7.85 -6.35 -13.50
C GLU A 108 -8.56 -5.61 -14.65
N SER A 109 -8.71 -4.29 -14.55
CA SER A 109 -9.36 -3.48 -15.59
C SER A 109 -8.48 -3.24 -16.81
N LEU A 110 -7.19 -3.52 -16.73
CA LEU A 110 -6.22 -3.25 -17.77
C LEU A 110 -6.13 -4.41 -18.77
N PRO A 111 -5.61 -4.15 -19.99
CA PRO A 111 -5.26 -5.23 -20.92
C PRO A 111 -4.33 -6.24 -20.26
N GLU A 112 -4.40 -7.47 -20.71
CA GLU A 112 -3.57 -8.54 -20.14
C GLU A 112 -2.08 -8.17 -20.23
N HIS A 113 -1.40 -8.32 -19.12
CA HIS A 113 0.04 -8.08 -19.01
C HIS A 113 0.63 -8.94 -17.91
N ILE A 114 1.94 -9.16 -17.98
CA ILE A 114 2.65 -9.88 -16.94
C ILE A 114 2.79 -8.98 -15.73
N VAL A 115 2.37 -9.49 -14.57
CA VAL A 115 2.54 -8.81 -13.29
C VAL A 115 3.88 -9.21 -12.70
N VAL A 116 4.70 -8.22 -12.35
CA VAL A 116 5.96 -8.46 -11.66
C VAL A 116 5.65 -8.62 -10.17
N PRO A 117 5.83 -9.83 -9.60
CA PRO A 117 5.40 -10.09 -8.23
C PRO A 117 6.39 -9.56 -7.19
N TYR A 118 5.86 -9.30 -5.99
CA TYR A 118 6.71 -8.98 -4.83
C TYR A 118 7.58 -10.19 -4.41
N PRO A 119 7.03 -11.43 -4.32
CA PRO A 119 7.86 -12.57 -3.96
C PRO A 119 8.92 -12.85 -5.01
N ASN A 120 10.10 -13.29 -4.53
CA ASN A 120 11.20 -13.65 -5.42
C ASN A 120 10.95 -15.04 -5.99
N ILE A 121 10.29 -15.09 -7.14
CA ILE A 121 9.99 -16.33 -7.87
C ILE A 121 10.63 -16.27 -9.25
N PRO A 122 10.85 -17.41 -9.91
CA PRO A 122 11.40 -17.42 -11.27
C PRO A 122 10.51 -16.65 -12.24
N LYS A 123 11.12 -15.92 -13.17
CA LYS A 123 10.37 -15.13 -14.17
C LYS A 123 9.40 -15.97 -15.00
N LYS A 124 9.74 -17.23 -15.25
CA LYS A 124 8.88 -18.16 -15.98
C LYS A 124 7.55 -18.44 -15.25
N ASP A 125 7.52 -18.20 -13.93
CA ASP A 125 6.34 -18.45 -13.11
C ASP A 125 5.50 -17.20 -12.88
N TYR A 126 5.88 -16.07 -13.46
CA TYR A 126 5.09 -14.83 -13.38
C TYR A 126 3.72 -15.05 -14.02
N LYS A 127 2.70 -14.52 -13.37
CA LYS A 127 1.32 -14.59 -13.85
C LYS A 127 0.89 -13.29 -14.51
N THR A 128 -0.23 -13.33 -15.21
CA THR A 128 -0.85 -12.11 -15.74
C THR A 128 -1.87 -11.56 -14.75
N ASN A 129 -2.29 -10.32 -14.99
CA ASN A 129 -3.32 -9.66 -14.18
C ASN A 129 -4.70 -10.34 -14.30
N HIS A 130 -4.92 -11.19 -15.30
CA HIS A 130 -6.16 -11.93 -15.50
C HIS A 130 -6.08 -13.39 -15.07
N SER A 131 -4.95 -13.82 -14.50
CA SER A 131 -4.80 -15.18 -14.00
C SER A 131 -5.67 -15.37 -12.74
N THR A 132 -6.29 -16.55 -12.63
CA THR A 132 -7.10 -16.89 -11.45
C THR A 132 -6.36 -17.88 -10.54
N GLU A 133 -5.17 -18.33 -10.93
CA GLU A 133 -4.38 -19.25 -10.11
C GLU A 133 -3.54 -18.48 -9.10
N ALA A 134 -3.68 -18.85 -7.82
CA ALA A 134 -2.79 -18.36 -6.78
C ALA A 134 -1.42 -19.05 -6.92
N ILE A 135 -0.34 -18.30 -6.70
CA ILE A 135 1.02 -18.83 -6.77
C ILE A 135 1.44 -19.42 -5.43
N LEU A 136 0.93 -18.88 -4.33
CA LEU A 136 1.27 -19.32 -2.98
C LEU A 136 0.03 -19.72 -2.20
#